data_5b5fe95e721d8a6ef369a47d036d25df
#
_entry.id   5b5fe95e721d8a6ef369a47d036d25df
#
_cell.length_a   1.000
_cell.length_b   1.000
_cell.length_c   1.000
_cell.angle_alpha   90.00
_cell.angle_beta   90.00
_cell.angle_gamma   90.00
#
_symmetry.space_group_name_H-M   'P 1'
#
loop_
_entity.id
_entity.type
_entity.pdbx_description
1 polymer ?
#
loop_
_entity_poly.entity_id
_entity_poly.type
_entity_poly.pdbx_seq_one_letter_code
_entity_poly.pdbx_strand_id
1 'polypeptide(L)'
;MMSEMIREDGRKYNELRPIKIEAGVLERADGSAYLEVGGNKILVAVYGPRESYIRRLLEPNTGVIRCRYNMAPFSVDDRKRPGPDRRSSEISKITADALRPALMLENYPRSMVDIYIEVIEAEGGTRCAGITAASVALVDAGIPMNDIVVGCAAGKVNDEVVLDLSEVEDKEGQADVPIAMMPRTGEITLLQSDGDLSQEEFEKAIDLAMEGCRKVN
;
A
#
# COMPACT_ATOMS: atom_id res chain seq x y z
N MET A 1 -14.14 -31.87 9.58
CA MET A 1 -14.93 -30.68 9.23
C MET A 1 -14.23 -29.53 9.96
N MET A 2 -13.44 -28.74 9.26
CA MET A 2 -12.93 -27.47 9.80
C MET A 2 -14.14 -26.56 9.96
N SER A 3 -14.45 -26.14 11.18
CA SER A 3 -15.45 -25.09 11.39
C SER A 3 -14.94 -23.86 10.66
N GLU A 4 -15.68 -23.37 9.67
CA GLU A 4 -15.36 -22.07 9.05
C GLU A 4 -15.40 -21.03 10.19
N MET A 5 -14.23 -20.54 10.57
CA MET A 5 -14.12 -19.46 11.53
C MET A 5 -14.74 -18.22 10.89
N ILE A 6 -15.82 -17.72 11.48
CA ILE A 6 -16.42 -16.44 11.08
C ILE A 6 -15.69 -15.37 11.88
N ARG A 7 -15.06 -14.42 11.19
CA ARG A 7 -14.39 -13.25 11.77
C ARG A 7 -15.43 -12.31 12.43
N GLU A 8 -15.02 -11.40 13.29
CA GLU A 8 -15.92 -10.49 13.99
C GLU A 8 -16.80 -9.65 13.04
N ASP A 9 -16.26 -9.30 11.87
CA ASP A 9 -16.97 -8.57 10.81
C ASP A 9 -17.80 -9.48 9.86
N GLY A 10 -17.85 -10.78 10.14
CA GLY A 10 -18.61 -11.77 9.37
C GLY A 10 -17.92 -12.30 8.13
N ARG A 11 -16.69 -11.84 7.79
CA ARG A 11 -15.91 -12.33 6.64
C ARG A 11 -15.34 -13.72 6.90
N LYS A 12 -15.08 -14.45 5.81
CA LYS A 12 -14.28 -15.68 5.83
C LYS A 12 -12.79 -15.35 5.95
N TYR A 13 -11.98 -16.36 6.29
CA TYR A 13 -10.52 -16.21 6.45
C TYR A 13 -9.81 -15.68 5.18
N ASN A 14 -10.34 -15.94 3.98
CA ASN A 14 -9.76 -15.57 2.68
C ASN A 14 -10.55 -14.47 1.95
N GLU A 15 -11.35 -13.70 2.66
CA GLU A 15 -12.22 -12.66 2.09
C GLU A 15 -11.64 -11.27 2.36
N LEU A 16 -11.64 -10.44 1.30
CA LEU A 16 -11.24 -9.04 1.36
C LEU A 16 -12.39 -8.16 1.85
N ARG A 17 -12.06 -7.04 2.47
CA ARG A 17 -13.03 -5.94 2.70
C ARG A 17 -13.51 -5.39 1.35
N PRO A 18 -14.69 -4.75 1.30
CA PRO A 18 -15.15 -4.05 0.11
C PRO A 18 -14.12 -3.02 -0.36
N ILE A 19 -13.85 -2.99 -1.67
CA ILE A 19 -12.85 -2.09 -2.28
C ILE A 19 -13.54 -1.20 -3.30
N LYS A 20 -13.22 0.10 -3.26
CA LYS A 20 -13.62 1.08 -4.26
C LYS A 20 -12.40 1.91 -4.66
N ILE A 21 -12.16 2.04 -5.96
CA ILE A 21 -11.03 2.81 -6.50
C ILE A 21 -11.55 3.78 -7.54
N GLU A 22 -11.14 5.04 -7.46
CA GLU A 22 -11.43 6.09 -8.43
C GLU A 22 -10.12 6.79 -8.83
N ALA A 23 -9.85 6.87 -10.13
CA ALA A 23 -8.72 7.63 -10.68
C ALA A 23 -9.16 9.02 -11.14
N GLY A 24 -8.21 9.98 -11.23
CA GLY A 24 -8.47 11.30 -11.78
C GLY A 24 -9.34 12.19 -10.87
N VAL A 25 -9.26 12.01 -9.55
CA VAL A 25 -10.12 12.72 -8.58
C VAL A 25 -9.64 14.13 -8.23
N LEU A 26 -8.42 14.52 -8.61
CA LEU A 26 -7.81 15.82 -8.32
C LEU A 26 -7.40 16.56 -9.60
N GLU A 27 -8.00 17.71 -9.88
CA GLU A 27 -7.72 18.51 -11.08
C GLU A 27 -6.32 19.16 -11.11
N ARG A 28 -5.65 19.30 -9.98
CA ARG A 28 -4.36 20.00 -9.85
C ARG A 28 -3.16 19.09 -9.86
N ALA A 29 -3.37 17.79 -9.66
CA ALA A 29 -2.32 16.78 -9.74
C ALA A 29 -2.10 16.34 -11.20
N ASP A 30 -0.91 15.87 -11.52
CA ASP A 30 -0.65 15.23 -12.82
C ASP A 30 -1.34 13.87 -12.91
N GLY A 31 -1.52 13.19 -11.77
CA GLY A 31 -2.37 12.02 -11.61
C GLY A 31 -2.84 11.87 -10.17
N SER A 32 -3.95 11.21 -9.96
CA SER A 32 -4.54 11.05 -8.63
C SER A 32 -5.40 9.81 -8.53
N ALA A 33 -5.56 9.32 -7.31
CA ALA A 33 -6.47 8.22 -7.00
C ALA A 33 -7.11 8.41 -5.62
N TYR A 34 -8.34 7.97 -5.50
CA TYR A 34 -9.03 7.78 -4.24
C TYR A 34 -9.34 6.31 -4.07
N LEU A 35 -9.04 5.77 -2.90
CA LEU A 35 -9.24 4.36 -2.58
C LEU A 35 -9.96 4.22 -1.25
N GLU A 36 -11.00 3.39 -1.24
CA GLU A 36 -11.66 2.88 -0.03
C GLU A 36 -11.43 1.38 0.09
N VAL A 37 -11.01 0.91 1.26
CA VAL A 37 -10.91 -0.50 1.64
C VAL A 37 -11.48 -0.65 3.03
N GLY A 38 -12.68 -1.24 3.14
CA GLY A 38 -13.43 -1.20 4.40
C GLY A 38 -13.65 0.24 4.84
N GLY A 39 -13.24 0.58 6.07
CA GLY A 39 -13.27 1.95 6.59
C GLY A 39 -12.06 2.81 6.23
N ASN A 40 -11.03 2.26 5.57
CA ASN A 40 -9.91 3.08 5.09
C ASN A 40 -10.34 4.00 3.96
N LYS A 41 -9.95 5.28 4.04
CA LYS A 41 -10.09 6.26 2.95
C LYS A 41 -8.75 6.92 2.69
N ILE A 42 -8.23 6.75 1.49
CA ILE A 42 -6.89 7.21 1.10
C ILE A 42 -6.99 8.04 -0.18
N LEU A 43 -6.39 9.22 -0.16
CA LEU A 43 -6.27 10.11 -1.30
C LEU A 43 -4.81 10.21 -1.71
N VAL A 44 -4.53 10.02 -3.00
CA VAL A 44 -3.17 10.10 -3.55
C VAL A 44 -3.10 11.14 -4.66
N ALA A 45 -2.04 11.93 -4.63
CA ALA A 45 -1.68 12.87 -5.69
C ALA A 45 -0.25 12.57 -6.19
N VAL A 46 -0.08 12.56 -7.51
CA VAL A 46 1.21 12.40 -8.19
C VAL A 46 1.55 13.66 -8.96
N TYR A 47 2.81 14.08 -8.86
CA TYR A 47 3.36 15.19 -9.60
C TYR A 47 4.65 14.80 -10.29
N GLY A 48 4.76 15.08 -11.58
CA GLY A 48 5.92 14.79 -12.40
C GLY A 48 5.68 13.73 -13.48
N PRO A 49 6.72 13.33 -14.21
CA PRO A 49 8.14 13.63 -13.99
C PRO A 49 8.50 15.10 -14.26
N ARG A 50 9.20 15.74 -13.35
CA ARG A 50 9.58 17.14 -13.47
C ARG A 50 10.98 17.41 -12.90
N GLU A 51 11.57 18.54 -13.28
CA GLU A 51 12.83 18.97 -12.68
C GLU A 51 12.64 19.23 -11.17
N SER A 52 13.52 18.68 -10.36
CA SER A 52 13.48 18.86 -8.92
C SER A 52 14.35 20.02 -8.47
N TYR A 53 13.83 20.83 -7.56
CA TYR A 53 14.61 21.84 -6.84
C TYR A 53 15.66 21.23 -5.89
N ILE A 54 15.52 19.93 -5.54
CA ILE A 54 16.46 19.21 -4.69
C ILE A 54 17.48 18.49 -5.56
N ARG A 55 18.41 19.26 -6.16
CA ARG A 55 19.40 18.75 -7.13
C ARG A 55 20.22 17.56 -6.63
N ARG A 56 20.49 17.48 -5.32
CA ARG A 56 21.28 16.37 -4.71
C ARG A 56 20.58 14.99 -4.77
N LEU A 57 19.26 14.95 -4.99
CA LEU A 57 18.49 13.70 -5.12
C LEU A 57 18.37 13.24 -6.57
N LEU A 58 18.74 14.09 -7.54
CA LEU A 58 18.62 13.75 -8.96
C LEU A 58 19.73 12.80 -9.39
N GLU A 59 19.36 11.76 -10.09
CA GLU A 59 20.28 10.80 -10.71
C GLU A 59 20.50 11.15 -12.17
N PRO A 60 21.76 11.09 -12.68
CA PRO A 60 22.07 11.50 -14.07
C PRO A 60 21.39 10.67 -15.14
N ASN A 61 21.19 9.37 -14.87
CA ASN A 61 20.77 8.38 -15.86
C ASN A 61 19.34 7.87 -15.67
N THR A 62 18.66 8.26 -14.60
CA THR A 62 17.32 7.79 -14.27
C THR A 62 16.51 8.87 -13.56
N GLY A 63 15.20 8.72 -13.55
CA GLY A 63 14.31 9.48 -12.69
C GLY A 63 14.36 8.98 -11.25
N VAL A 64 13.89 9.80 -10.33
CA VAL A 64 13.81 9.48 -8.91
C VAL A 64 12.35 9.55 -8.46
N ILE A 65 11.92 8.58 -7.70
CA ILE A 65 10.62 8.57 -7.03
C ILE A 65 10.77 9.01 -5.57
N ARG A 66 9.91 9.89 -5.14
CA ARG A 66 9.80 10.32 -3.75
C ARG A 66 8.37 10.17 -3.27
N CYS A 67 8.17 9.47 -2.18
CA CYS A 67 6.87 9.30 -1.57
C CYS A 67 6.79 10.06 -0.24
N ARG A 68 5.64 10.62 0.05
CA ARG A 68 5.27 11.16 1.35
C ARG A 68 3.95 10.53 1.76
N TYR A 69 4.00 9.71 2.79
CA TYR A 69 2.83 9.16 3.46
C TYR A 69 2.49 10.01 4.68
N ASN A 70 1.24 10.38 4.83
CA ASN A 70 0.75 11.15 5.94
C ASN A 70 -0.63 10.63 6.39
N MET A 71 -0.85 10.58 7.69
CA MET A 71 -2.16 10.32 8.27
C MET A 71 -2.74 11.63 8.79
N ALA A 72 -3.94 11.98 8.34
CA ALA A 72 -4.63 13.17 8.85
C ALA A 72 -4.80 13.07 10.38
N PRO A 73 -4.73 14.19 11.11
CA PRO A 73 -4.89 14.18 12.57
C PRO A 73 -6.19 13.54 13.07
N PHE A 74 -7.20 13.52 12.24
CA PHE A 74 -8.54 12.97 12.49
C PHE A 74 -8.77 11.59 11.85
N SER A 75 -7.71 10.97 11.27
CA SER A 75 -7.84 9.68 10.57
C SER A 75 -8.00 8.48 11.48
N VAL A 76 -7.79 8.63 12.75
CA VAL A 76 -7.90 7.62 13.81
C VAL A 76 -8.66 8.19 15.01
N ASP A 77 -9.21 7.35 15.86
CA ASP A 77 -9.98 7.74 17.05
C ASP A 77 -9.17 8.65 17.99
N ASP A 78 -7.94 8.27 18.28
CA ASP A 78 -7.00 9.12 19.03
C ASP A 78 -6.30 10.10 18.10
N ARG A 79 -6.59 11.39 18.23
CA ARG A 79 -6.04 12.46 17.42
C ARG A 79 -4.52 12.34 17.26
N LYS A 80 -4.05 12.15 16.02
CA LYS A 80 -2.62 12.19 15.69
C LYS A 80 -2.05 13.61 15.73
N ARG A 81 -0.79 13.71 16.11
CA ARG A 81 -0.06 14.98 15.96
C ARG A 81 0.18 15.25 14.47
N PRO A 82 -0.05 16.49 14.01
CA PRO A 82 0.28 16.85 12.63
C PRO A 82 1.80 16.82 12.41
N GLY A 83 2.20 16.39 11.22
CA GLY A 83 3.60 16.35 10.81
C GLY A 83 4.18 14.93 10.74
N PRO A 84 5.38 14.80 10.16
CA PRO A 84 6.02 13.51 9.96
C PRO A 84 6.43 12.88 11.31
N ASP A 85 6.15 11.61 11.46
CA ASP A 85 6.63 10.76 12.54
C ASP A 85 7.53 9.64 11.99
N ARG A 86 8.06 8.79 12.89
CA ARG A 86 8.93 7.67 12.50
C ARG A 86 8.20 6.70 11.57
N ARG A 87 6.93 6.36 11.89
CA ARG A 87 6.11 5.43 11.10
C ARG A 87 5.81 6.00 9.71
N SER A 88 5.40 7.27 9.61
CA SER A 88 5.12 7.89 8.32
C SER A 88 6.36 8.01 7.43
N SER A 89 7.53 8.25 8.04
CA SER A 89 8.81 8.29 7.33
C SER A 89 9.22 6.91 6.81
N GLU A 90 9.02 5.87 7.61
CA GLU A 90 9.26 4.48 7.22
C GLU A 90 8.33 4.08 6.07
N ILE A 91 7.01 4.26 6.22
CA ILE A 91 6.03 3.91 5.19
C ILE A 91 6.30 4.69 3.90
N SER A 92 6.69 5.96 3.98
CA SER A 92 7.08 6.75 2.80
C SER A 92 8.23 6.10 2.02
N LYS A 93 9.27 5.65 2.75
CA LYS A 93 10.42 5.01 2.14
C LYS A 93 10.06 3.67 1.50
N ILE A 94 9.42 2.77 2.25
CA ILE A 94 9.08 1.43 1.75
C ILE A 94 8.08 1.49 0.59
N THR A 95 7.16 2.46 0.57
CA THR A 95 6.25 2.67 -0.56
C THR A 95 7.03 3.06 -1.81
N ALA A 96 7.97 3.99 -1.71
CA ALA A 96 8.82 4.36 -2.84
C ALA A 96 9.65 3.16 -3.34
N ASP A 97 10.21 2.37 -2.41
CA ASP A 97 11.01 1.19 -2.75
C ASP A 97 10.14 0.09 -3.40
N ALA A 98 8.90 -0.10 -2.93
CA ALA A 98 7.96 -1.08 -3.49
C ALA A 98 7.47 -0.71 -4.91
N LEU A 99 7.30 0.58 -5.19
CA LEU A 99 6.83 1.06 -6.51
C LEU A 99 7.96 1.14 -7.54
N ARG A 100 9.21 1.39 -7.12
CA ARG A 100 10.36 1.60 -7.99
C ARG A 100 10.56 0.50 -9.05
N PRO A 101 10.49 -0.81 -8.75
CA PRO A 101 10.71 -1.87 -9.75
C PRO A 101 9.68 -1.89 -10.89
N ALA A 102 8.48 -1.38 -10.62
CA ALA A 102 7.42 -1.32 -11.60
C ALA A 102 7.54 -0.14 -12.58
N LEU A 103 8.31 0.90 -12.24
CA LEU A 103 8.41 2.16 -12.98
C LEU A 103 9.57 2.14 -13.98
N MET A 104 9.35 2.63 -15.20
CA MET A 104 10.37 2.83 -16.22
C MET A 104 11.06 4.18 -16.05
N LEU A 105 11.74 4.38 -14.91
CA LEU A 105 12.34 5.66 -14.54
C LEU A 105 13.53 6.08 -15.39
N GLU A 106 14.17 5.14 -16.08
CA GLU A 106 15.24 5.39 -17.06
C GLU A 106 14.81 6.29 -18.22
N ASN A 107 13.51 6.36 -18.50
CA ASN A 107 12.95 7.25 -19.51
C ASN A 107 12.98 8.74 -19.09
N TYR A 108 13.25 9.02 -17.83
CA TYR A 108 13.15 10.36 -17.22
C TYR A 108 14.43 10.77 -16.46
N PRO A 109 15.61 10.77 -17.10
CA PRO A 109 16.85 11.13 -16.42
C PRO A 109 16.77 12.54 -15.82
N ARG A 110 17.36 12.72 -14.64
CA ARG A 110 17.40 13.99 -13.90
C ARG A 110 16.02 14.56 -13.51
N SER A 111 15.01 13.74 -13.51
CA SER A 111 13.66 14.15 -13.08
C SER A 111 13.25 13.48 -11.77
N MET A 112 12.19 13.99 -11.19
CA MET A 112 11.59 13.47 -9.97
C MET A 112 10.09 13.31 -10.15
N VAL A 113 9.58 12.20 -9.63
CA VAL A 113 8.14 11.94 -9.44
C VAL A 113 7.85 12.01 -7.94
N ASP A 114 6.99 12.93 -7.56
CA ASP A 114 6.54 13.13 -6.18
C ASP A 114 5.17 12.49 -5.99
N ILE A 115 5.05 11.62 -5.00
CA ILE A 115 3.81 10.95 -4.60
C ILE A 115 3.44 11.40 -3.20
N TYR A 116 2.22 11.90 -3.05
CA TYR A 116 1.64 12.29 -1.77
C TYR A 116 0.47 11.38 -1.45
N ILE A 117 0.55 10.67 -0.34
CA ILE A 117 -0.47 9.75 0.17
C ILE A 117 -1.03 10.35 1.45
N GLU A 118 -2.29 10.74 1.42
CA GLU A 118 -3.02 11.27 2.56
C GLU A 118 -4.08 10.27 3.01
N VAL A 119 -3.91 9.72 4.20
CA VAL A 119 -4.89 8.84 4.83
C VAL A 119 -5.91 9.71 5.55
N ILE A 120 -7.14 9.67 5.10
CA ILE A 120 -8.27 10.46 5.64
C ILE A 120 -8.97 9.71 6.77
N GLU A 121 -9.17 8.40 6.59
CA GLU A 121 -9.67 7.48 7.62
C GLU A 121 -8.84 6.20 7.59
N ALA A 122 -8.55 5.62 8.74
CA ALA A 122 -7.70 4.45 8.89
C ALA A 122 -8.39 3.36 9.71
N GLU A 123 -8.48 2.16 9.14
CA GLU A 123 -9.06 0.95 9.74
C GLU A 123 -8.17 -0.29 9.48
N GLY A 124 -6.88 -0.20 9.82
CA GLY A 124 -5.91 -1.27 9.57
C GLY A 124 -5.49 -1.41 8.09
N GLY A 125 -4.26 -1.87 7.82
CA GLY A 125 -3.75 -2.15 6.47
C GLY A 125 -3.49 -0.92 5.59
N THR A 126 -3.40 0.30 6.12
CA THR A 126 -3.22 1.55 5.35
C THR A 126 -1.95 1.59 4.51
N ARG A 127 -0.92 0.81 4.86
CA ARG A 127 0.31 0.64 4.10
C ARG A 127 0.04 0.01 2.72
N CYS A 128 -0.61 -1.14 2.70
CA CYS A 128 -0.96 -1.87 1.49
C CYS A 128 -1.94 -1.07 0.61
N ALA A 129 -2.96 -0.49 1.23
CA ALA A 129 -3.93 0.36 0.56
C ALA A 129 -3.27 1.61 -0.05
N GLY A 130 -2.32 2.24 0.66
CA GLY A 130 -1.54 3.38 0.16
C GLY A 130 -0.68 3.05 -1.05
N ILE A 131 -0.02 1.88 -1.08
CA ILE A 131 0.77 1.41 -2.23
C ILE A 131 -0.13 1.19 -3.44
N THR A 132 -1.27 0.52 -3.26
CA THR A 132 -2.24 0.27 -4.33
C THR A 132 -2.78 1.58 -4.91
N ALA A 133 -3.23 2.50 -4.06
CA ALA A 133 -3.71 3.81 -4.50
C ALA A 133 -2.64 4.63 -5.23
N ALA A 134 -1.39 4.59 -4.74
CA ALA A 134 -0.26 5.25 -5.38
C ALA A 134 0.05 4.67 -6.76
N SER A 135 -0.05 3.35 -6.91
CA SER A 135 0.12 2.69 -8.21
C SER A 135 -0.93 3.14 -9.23
N VAL A 136 -2.20 3.21 -8.83
CA VAL A 136 -3.28 3.73 -9.70
C VAL A 136 -3.06 5.21 -10.06
N ALA A 137 -2.66 6.04 -9.10
CA ALA A 137 -2.38 7.45 -9.36
C ALA A 137 -1.19 7.66 -10.30
N LEU A 138 -0.18 6.77 -10.29
CA LEU A 138 0.95 6.79 -11.23
C LEU A 138 0.51 6.46 -12.65
N VAL A 139 -0.41 5.50 -12.81
CA VAL A 139 -1.01 5.19 -14.12
C VAL A 139 -1.83 6.36 -14.63
N ASP A 140 -2.65 7.00 -13.77
CA ASP A 140 -3.44 8.19 -14.12
C ASP A 140 -2.54 9.36 -14.54
N ALA A 141 -1.35 9.52 -13.92
CA ALA A 141 -0.34 10.49 -14.32
C ALA A 141 0.34 10.18 -15.67
N GLY A 142 0.04 9.06 -16.30
CA GLY A 142 0.64 8.62 -17.56
C GLY A 142 2.10 8.19 -17.43
N ILE A 143 2.56 7.82 -16.25
CA ILE A 143 3.93 7.32 -16.04
C ILE A 143 4.01 5.87 -16.52
N PRO A 144 4.94 5.54 -17.44
CA PRO A 144 5.07 4.18 -17.95
C PRO A 144 5.52 3.22 -16.85
N MET A 145 4.77 2.13 -16.72
CA MET A 145 4.99 1.07 -15.74
C MET A 145 5.04 -0.30 -16.42
N ASN A 146 5.88 -1.18 -15.92
CA ASN A 146 5.92 -2.59 -16.35
C ASN A 146 4.66 -3.33 -15.93
N ASP A 147 4.17 -3.02 -14.74
CA ASP A 147 2.94 -3.55 -14.16
C ASP A 147 2.44 -2.60 -13.06
N ILE A 148 1.19 -2.74 -12.63
CA ILE A 148 0.73 -2.10 -11.40
C ILE A 148 1.31 -2.81 -10.18
N VAL A 149 1.40 -2.10 -9.05
CA VAL A 149 1.79 -2.69 -7.78
C VAL A 149 0.57 -2.71 -6.87
N VAL A 150 0.21 -3.89 -6.41
CA VAL A 150 -0.94 -4.10 -5.52
C VAL A 150 -0.45 -4.60 -4.17
N GLY A 151 -0.93 -3.98 -3.11
CA GLY A 151 -0.62 -4.38 -1.73
C GLY A 151 -1.81 -5.07 -1.06
N CYS A 152 -1.53 -6.13 -0.33
CA CYS A 152 -2.46 -6.81 0.56
C CYS A 152 -1.71 -7.36 1.77
N ALA A 153 -2.37 -7.52 2.90
CA ALA A 153 -1.79 -8.15 4.07
C ALA A 153 -2.53 -9.44 4.42
N ALA A 154 -1.80 -10.39 4.95
CA ALA A 154 -2.36 -11.52 5.69
C ALA A 154 -1.74 -11.56 7.07
N GLY A 155 -2.40 -12.15 8.03
CA GLY A 155 -1.87 -12.23 9.38
C GLY A 155 -2.46 -13.38 10.15
N LYS A 156 -2.05 -13.51 11.42
CA LYS A 156 -2.51 -14.58 12.31
C LYS A 156 -3.42 -14.00 13.39
N VAL A 157 -4.66 -14.50 13.44
CA VAL A 157 -5.67 -14.12 14.41
C VAL A 157 -6.28 -15.39 15.00
N ASN A 158 -6.26 -15.54 16.33
CA ASN A 158 -6.76 -16.74 17.04
C ASN A 158 -6.20 -18.07 16.44
N ASP A 159 -4.89 -18.10 16.20
CA ASP A 159 -4.15 -19.24 15.62
C ASP A 159 -4.55 -19.61 14.19
N GLU A 160 -5.31 -18.78 13.48
CA GLU A 160 -5.67 -18.96 12.08
C GLU A 160 -5.07 -17.84 11.21
N VAL A 161 -4.58 -18.22 10.02
CA VAL A 161 -4.07 -17.26 9.02
C VAL A 161 -5.25 -16.70 8.23
N VAL A 162 -5.42 -15.37 8.27
CA VAL A 162 -6.52 -14.63 7.64
C VAL A 162 -6.01 -13.56 6.69
N LEU A 163 -6.82 -13.23 5.68
CA LEU A 163 -6.55 -12.22 4.67
C LEU A 163 -7.13 -10.85 5.09
N ASP A 164 -6.41 -9.78 4.79
CA ASP A 164 -6.87 -8.39 4.92
C ASP A 164 -7.39 -8.07 6.33
N LEU A 165 -6.45 -7.88 7.24
CA LEU A 165 -6.72 -7.59 8.65
C LEU A 165 -7.52 -6.30 8.84
N SER A 166 -8.58 -6.35 9.65
CA SER A 166 -9.25 -5.16 10.18
C SER A 166 -8.39 -4.47 11.25
N GLU A 167 -8.81 -3.30 11.71
CA GLU A 167 -8.09 -2.58 12.77
C GLU A 167 -7.98 -3.37 14.07
N VAL A 168 -9.06 -4.06 14.46
CA VAL A 168 -9.08 -4.90 15.67
C VAL A 168 -8.11 -6.07 15.50
N GLU A 169 -8.16 -6.73 14.34
CA GLU A 169 -7.29 -7.87 14.04
C GLU A 169 -5.82 -7.48 13.90
N ASP A 170 -5.52 -6.28 13.39
CA ASP A 170 -4.16 -5.72 13.30
C ASP A 170 -3.60 -5.38 14.69
N LYS A 171 -4.45 -4.92 15.62
CA LYS A 171 -4.06 -4.59 17.00
C LYS A 171 -3.95 -5.79 17.93
N GLU A 172 -4.88 -6.74 17.83
CA GLU A 172 -5.02 -7.89 18.73
C GLU A 172 -4.46 -9.17 18.15
N GLY A 173 -4.12 -9.17 16.85
CA GLY A 173 -3.57 -10.31 16.13
C GLY A 173 -2.17 -10.69 16.61
N GLN A 174 -1.78 -11.92 16.30
CA GLN A 174 -0.50 -12.50 16.66
C GLN A 174 0.61 -12.17 15.66
N ALA A 175 0.24 -11.87 14.41
CA ALA A 175 1.19 -11.50 13.36
C ALA A 175 0.52 -10.76 12.20
N ASP A 176 1.30 -9.90 11.50
CA ASP A 176 0.94 -9.19 10.28
C ASP A 176 2.03 -9.39 9.20
N VAL A 177 1.62 -9.76 8.00
CA VAL A 177 2.50 -9.99 6.84
C VAL A 177 1.99 -9.16 5.66
N PRO A 178 2.34 -7.86 5.59
CA PRO A 178 2.02 -7.03 4.44
C PRO A 178 2.92 -7.36 3.24
N ILE A 179 2.29 -7.55 2.09
CA ILE A 179 2.94 -7.83 0.80
C ILE A 179 2.50 -6.77 -0.20
N ALA A 180 3.42 -6.38 -1.08
CA ALA A 180 3.08 -5.76 -2.35
C ALA A 180 3.74 -6.53 -3.49
N MET A 181 3.02 -6.66 -4.60
CA MET A 181 3.50 -7.42 -5.75
C MET A 181 3.02 -6.81 -7.07
N MET A 182 3.67 -7.19 -8.14
CA MET A 182 3.23 -6.99 -9.52
C MET A 182 2.39 -8.21 -9.95
N PRO A 183 1.06 -8.10 -10.06
CA PRO A 183 0.18 -9.26 -10.22
C PRO A 183 0.41 -10.05 -11.52
N ARG A 184 0.81 -9.38 -12.60
CA ARG A 184 1.05 -10.00 -13.91
C ARG A 184 2.31 -10.86 -13.93
N THR A 185 3.40 -10.40 -13.28
CA THR A 185 4.66 -11.14 -13.21
C THR A 185 4.75 -12.06 -12.01
N GLY A 186 3.99 -11.77 -10.95
CA GLY A 186 4.07 -12.47 -9.67
C GLY A 186 5.25 -12.04 -8.80
N GLU A 187 6.00 -11.00 -9.20
CA GLU A 187 7.14 -10.50 -8.45
C GLU A 187 6.71 -9.72 -7.22
N ILE A 188 7.23 -10.11 -6.06
CA ILE A 188 7.01 -9.42 -4.78
C ILE A 188 7.95 -8.22 -4.71
N THR A 189 7.40 -7.03 -4.55
CA THR A 189 8.14 -5.75 -4.42
C THR A 189 8.25 -5.27 -2.98
N LEU A 190 7.40 -5.78 -2.09
CA LEU A 190 7.45 -5.57 -0.64
C LEU A 190 7.07 -6.86 0.07
N LEU A 191 7.86 -7.24 1.05
CA LEU A 191 7.53 -8.27 2.03
C LEU A 191 8.01 -7.81 3.39
N GLN A 192 7.11 -7.70 4.34
CA GLN A 192 7.40 -7.46 5.74
C GLN A 192 6.69 -8.52 6.59
N SER A 193 7.20 -8.76 7.77
CA SER A 193 6.57 -9.64 8.75
C SER A 193 6.80 -9.07 10.14
N ASP A 194 5.74 -9.01 10.92
CA ASP A 194 5.77 -8.67 12.34
C ASP A 194 4.94 -9.69 13.11
N GLY A 195 5.42 -10.07 14.30
CA GLY A 195 4.75 -11.04 15.15
C GLY A 195 5.34 -12.46 15.08
N ASP A 196 4.61 -13.44 15.60
CA ASP A 196 5.05 -14.82 15.79
C ASP A 196 4.31 -15.78 14.85
N LEU A 197 5.06 -16.32 13.89
CA LEU A 197 4.60 -17.27 12.88
C LEU A 197 5.56 -18.45 12.77
N SER A 198 5.02 -19.66 12.73
CA SER A 198 5.79 -20.81 12.24
C SER A 198 6.10 -20.67 10.75
N GLN A 199 7.05 -21.44 10.27
CA GLN A 199 7.40 -21.44 8.84
C GLN A 199 6.17 -21.76 7.96
N GLU A 200 5.37 -22.76 8.33
CA GLU A 200 4.19 -23.18 7.58
C GLU A 200 3.10 -22.07 7.56
N GLU A 201 2.90 -21.40 8.69
CA GLU A 201 1.96 -20.28 8.78
C GLU A 201 2.44 -19.07 7.96
N PHE A 202 3.74 -18.78 7.96
CA PHE A 202 4.34 -17.72 7.17
C PHE A 202 4.20 -17.98 5.67
N GLU A 203 4.50 -19.18 5.20
CA GLU A 203 4.30 -19.58 3.80
C GLU A 203 2.82 -19.44 3.40
N LYS A 204 1.90 -19.93 4.25
CA LYS A 204 0.45 -19.79 4.03
C LYS A 204 0.00 -18.32 3.98
N ALA A 205 0.56 -17.45 4.84
CA ALA A 205 0.25 -16.02 4.86
C ALA A 205 0.72 -15.34 3.56
N ILE A 206 1.92 -15.67 3.06
CA ILE A 206 2.41 -15.16 1.78
C ILE A 206 1.49 -15.58 0.63
N ASP A 207 1.16 -16.86 0.52
CA ASP A 207 0.29 -17.36 -0.54
C ASP A 207 -1.09 -16.69 -0.51
N LEU A 208 -1.66 -16.54 0.69
CA LEU A 208 -2.95 -15.92 0.88
C LEU A 208 -2.94 -14.41 0.53
N ALA A 209 -1.90 -13.69 0.94
CA ALA A 209 -1.75 -12.26 0.61
C ALA A 209 -1.52 -12.06 -0.91
N MET A 210 -0.74 -12.92 -1.56
CA MET A 210 -0.56 -12.91 -3.02
C MET A 210 -1.89 -13.19 -3.76
N GLU A 211 -2.71 -14.12 -3.26
CA GLU A 211 -4.06 -14.35 -3.78
C GLU A 211 -4.94 -13.10 -3.60
N GLY A 212 -4.85 -12.43 -2.45
CA GLY A 212 -5.50 -11.16 -2.18
C GLY A 212 -5.10 -10.09 -3.19
N CYS A 213 -3.81 -9.92 -3.45
CA CYS A 213 -3.32 -8.97 -4.45
C CYS A 213 -3.88 -9.25 -5.86
N ARG A 214 -4.00 -10.52 -6.24
CA ARG A 214 -4.61 -10.90 -7.55
C ARG A 214 -6.10 -10.61 -7.61
N LYS A 215 -6.82 -10.67 -6.48
CA LYS A 215 -8.25 -10.32 -6.42
C LYS A 215 -8.50 -8.81 -6.48
N VAL A 216 -7.54 -8.01 -6.01
CA VAL A 216 -7.61 -6.54 -6.04
C VAL A 216 -7.29 -5.99 -7.43
N ASN A 217 -6.45 -6.69 -8.21
CA ASN A 217 -6.07 -6.33 -9.59
C ASN A 217 -7.26 -6.49 -10.56
#